data_3ac28878e04b12ee8027b645997b085b
#
_entry.id   3ac28878e04b12ee8027b645997b085b
#
_cell.length_a   1.000
_cell.length_b   1.000
_cell.length_c   1.000
_cell.angle_alpha   90.00
_cell.angle_beta   90.00
_cell.angle_gamma   90.00
#
_symmetry.space_group_name_H-M   'P 1'
#
loop_
_entity.id
_entity.type
_entity.pdbx_description
1 polymer ?
#
loop_
_entity_poly.entity_id
_entity_poly.type
_entity_poly.pdbx_seq_one_letter_code
_entity_poly.pdbx_strand_id
1 'polypeptide(L)'
;QRLILAVNRDNFRTTMDVRNFHCVDEDPEVATMNNIRYASMVHFKAFHIRSNPPCKDGYIPTTHGRFIRGAITGDGDVNLAGIVKIIKAANYDGFLSIEYEGWEDCKSSCERAMKNVLALVENN
;
A
#
# COMPACT_ATOMS: atom_id res chain seq x y z
N GLN A 1 9.18 -13.68 -0.29
CA GLN A 1 9.78 -14.45 -1.40
C GLN A 1 10.22 -15.86 -0.99
N ARG A 2 11.02 -16.04 0.08
CA ARG A 2 11.52 -17.36 0.52
C ARG A 2 10.40 -18.37 0.74
N LEU A 3 9.29 -17.97 1.37
CA LEU A 3 8.15 -18.84 1.63
C LEU A 3 7.48 -19.30 0.33
N ILE A 4 7.25 -18.38 -0.62
CA ILE A 4 6.67 -18.70 -1.94
C ILE A 4 7.52 -19.74 -2.66
N LEU A 5 8.83 -19.50 -2.71
CA LEU A 5 9.77 -20.43 -3.36
C LEU A 5 9.84 -21.78 -2.65
N ALA A 6 9.76 -21.81 -1.33
CA ALA A 6 9.79 -23.05 -0.55
C ALA A 6 8.52 -23.89 -0.73
N VAL A 7 7.34 -23.24 -0.77
CA VAL A 7 6.06 -23.91 -1.00
C VAL A 7 5.97 -24.42 -2.44
N ASN A 8 6.48 -23.66 -3.41
CA ASN A 8 6.56 -24.01 -4.82
C ASN A 8 5.24 -24.58 -5.40
N ARG A 9 4.15 -23.84 -5.20
CA ARG A 9 2.82 -24.17 -5.74
C ARG A 9 2.25 -22.98 -6.49
N ASP A 10 1.66 -23.22 -7.67
CA ASP A 10 1.11 -22.16 -8.54
C ASP A 10 -0.06 -21.42 -7.89
N ASN A 11 -0.81 -22.08 -7.03
CA ASN A 11 -1.93 -21.51 -6.29
C ASN A 11 -1.53 -20.87 -4.94
N PHE A 12 -0.24 -20.81 -4.62
CA PHE A 12 0.27 -20.15 -3.42
C PHE A 12 0.91 -18.82 -3.80
N ARG A 13 0.21 -17.73 -3.56
CA ARG A 13 0.58 -16.37 -3.92
C ARG A 13 0.49 -15.44 -2.71
N THR A 14 0.94 -14.20 -2.87
CA THR A 14 0.83 -13.18 -1.82
C THR A 14 -0.37 -12.27 -2.06
N THR A 15 -1.00 -11.81 -0.98
CA THR A 15 -1.69 -10.53 -0.95
C THR A 15 -0.63 -9.48 -0.64
N MET A 16 -0.29 -8.64 -1.61
CA MET A 16 0.74 -7.63 -1.45
C MET A 16 0.09 -6.32 -1.00
N ASP A 17 0.40 -5.91 0.21
CA ASP A 17 -0.01 -4.62 0.73
C ASP A 17 1.10 -3.59 0.46
N VAL A 18 0.80 -2.61 -0.38
CA VAL A 18 1.79 -1.62 -0.83
C VAL A 18 2.28 -0.69 0.28
N ARG A 19 1.64 -0.70 1.45
CA ARG A 19 1.91 0.24 2.54
C ARG A 19 2.47 -0.39 3.80
N ASN A 20 2.22 -1.67 4.03
CA ASN A 20 2.77 -2.38 5.20
C ASN A 20 4.30 -2.42 5.22
N PHE A 21 4.96 -2.20 4.08
CA PHE A 21 6.40 -2.03 3.99
C PHE A 21 6.91 -0.87 4.86
N HIS A 22 6.10 0.20 5.05
CA HIS A 22 6.46 1.30 5.95
C HIS A 22 6.51 0.90 7.43
N CYS A 23 5.82 -0.15 7.85
CA CYS A 23 5.91 -0.63 9.23
C CYS A 23 7.34 -1.05 9.60
N VAL A 24 8.11 -1.49 8.60
CA VAL A 24 9.51 -1.89 8.72
C VAL A 24 10.46 -0.91 8.02
N ASP A 25 9.96 0.27 7.67
CA ASP A 25 10.70 1.35 7.02
C ASP A 25 11.33 0.98 5.67
N GLU A 26 10.79 -0.03 4.97
CA GLU A 26 11.14 -0.30 3.59
C GLU A 26 10.48 0.73 2.63
N ASP A 27 11.18 1.02 1.53
CA ASP A 27 10.63 1.83 0.45
C ASP A 27 9.53 1.07 -0.30
N PRO A 28 8.29 1.58 -0.37
CA PRO A 28 7.18 0.87 -0.98
C PRO A 28 7.32 0.64 -2.48
N GLU A 29 7.98 1.54 -3.22
CA GLU A 29 8.19 1.38 -4.66
C GLU A 29 9.18 0.25 -4.91
N VAL A 30 10.30 0.22 -4.18
CA VAL A 30 11.29 -0.85 -4.25
C VAL A 30 10.69 -2.18 -3.81
N ALA A 31 9.95 -2.18 -2.71
CA ALA A 31 9.29 -3.38 -2.22
C ALA A 31 8.23 -3.91 -3.19
N THR A 32 7.43 -3.02 -3.81
CA THR A 32 6.46 -3.39 -4.85
C THR A 32 7.16 -4.01 -6.06
N MET A 33 8.21 -3.37 -6.57
CA MET A 33 8.99 -3.87 -7.71
C MET A 33 9.50 -5.30 -7.46
N ASN A 34 9.98 -5.57 -6.25
CA ASN A 34 10.53 -6.88 -5.89
C ASN A 34 9.47 -7.98 -5.69
N ASN A 35 8.21 -7.61 -5.37
CA ASN A 35 7.21 -8.56 -4.90
C ASN A 35 6.00 -8.71 -5.81
N ILE A 36 5.71 -7.76 -6.71
CA ILE A 36 4.48 -7.75 -7.53
C ILE A 36 4.28 -9.05 -8.33
N ARG A 37 5.35 -9.65 -8.84
CA ARG A 37 5.31 -10.91 -9.58
C ARG A 37 4.75 -12.11 -8.80
N TYR A 38 4.71 -12.02 -7.48
CA TYR A 38 4.19 -13.07 -6.59
C TYR A 38 2.77 -12.77 -6.11
N ALA A 39 2.23 -11.61 -6.42
CA ALA A 39 0.93 -11.17 -5.93
C ALA A 39 -0.21 -11.78 -6.75
N SER A 40 -1.25 -12.24 -6.07
CA SER A 40 -2.57 -12.52 -6.65
C SER A 40 -3.58 -11.42 -6.32
N MET A 41 -3.28 -10.63 -5.31
CA MET A 41 -4.08 -9.48 -4.90
C MET A 41 -3.14 -8.38 -4.40
N VAL A 42 -3.48 -7.14 -4.66
CA VAL A 42 -2.78 -5.97 -4.13
C VAL A 42 -3.74 -5.16 -3.26
N HIS A 43 -3.33 -4.89 -2.02
CA HIS A 43 -4.02 -3.95 -1.14
C HIS A 43 -3.43 -2.55 -1.33
N PHE A 44 -4.32 -1.61 -1.68
CA PHE A 44 -4.02 -0.19 -1.78
C PHE A 44 -4.53 0.53 -0.54
N LYS A 45 -3.60 0.99 0.29
CA LYS A 45 -3.89 1.85 1.43
C LYS A 45 -2.89 3.00 1.52
N ALA A 46 -3.15 3.93 2.39
CA ALA A 46 -2.31 5.11 2.57
C ALA A 46 -2.00 5.37 4.04
N PHE A 47 -0.85 5.99 4.29
CA PHE A 47 -0.45 6.45 5.61
C PHE A 47 -0.01 7.92 5.57
N HIS A 48 -0.29 8.64 6.66
CA HIS A 48 0.47 9.80 7.05
C HIS A 48 1.73 9.35 7.79
N ILE A 49 2.88 9.87 7.41
CA ILE A 49 4.19 9.48 7.96
C ILE A 49 4.80 10.70 8.66
N ARG A 50 5.20 10.55 9.92
CA ARG A 50 5.78 11.63 10.72
C ARG A 50 6.98 11.13 11.51
N SER A 51 8.02 11.96 11.60
CA SER A 51 9.14 11.72 12.51
C SER A 51 8.79 12.11 13.94
N ASN A 52 7.94 13.14 14.11
CA ASN A 52 7.48 13.61 15.39
C ASN A 52 6.01 14.06 15.25
N PRO A 53 5.04 13.17 15.47
CA PRO A 53 3.64 13.53 15.32
C PRO A 53 3.20 14.54 16.39
N PRO A 54 2.27 15.45 16.06
CA PRO A 54 1.78 16.48 16.97
C PRO A 54 1.01 15.88 18.17
N CYS A 55 0.45 14.71 18.00
CA CYS A 55 -0.14 13.87 19.05
C CYS A 55 0.18 12.42 18.73
N LYS A 56 0.10 11.54 19.73
CA LYS A 56 0.35 10.10 19.53
C LYS A 56 -0.91 9.34 19.11
N ASP A 57 -2.08 9.97 19.13
CA ASP A 57 -3.35 9.31 18.88
C ASP A 57 -3.41 8.79 17.43
N GLY A 58 -3.66 7.50 17.28
CA GLY A 58 -3.73 6.81 16.00
C GLY A 58 -2.41 6.64 15.26
N TYR A 59 -1.31 7.14 15.79
CA TYR A 59 0.00 6.88 15.24
C TYR A 59 0.63 5.65 15.89
N ILE A 60 1.11 4.74 15.06
CA ILE A 60 1.88 3.56 15.48
C ILE A 60 3.35 3.76 15.08
N PRO A 61 4.31 3.34 15.92
CA PRO A 61 5.73 3.45 15.60
C PRO A 61 6.13 2.44 14.53
N THR A 62 7.04 2.84 13.65
CA THR A 62 7.74 1.95 12.72
C THR A 62 8.99 1.37 13.39
N THR A 63 9.62 0.39 12.74
CA THR A 63 10.82 -0.29 13.26
C THR A 63 11.99 0.68 13.54
N HIS A 64 12.13 1.74 12.75
CA HIS A 64 13.24 2.71 12.87
C HIS A 64 12.82 4.07 13.43
N GLY A 65 11.67 4.13 14.16
CA GLY A 65 11.30 5.28 14.96
C GLY A 65 10.54 6.39 14.23
N ARG A 66 10.04 6.15 13.02
CA ARG A 66 9.00 6.98 12.44
C ARG A 66 7.64 6.58 13.00
N PHE A 67 6.62 7.35 12.67
CA PHE A 67 5.24 7.10 13.08
C PHE A 67 4.33 7.14 11.86
N ILE A 68 3.44 6.19 11.76
CA ILE A 68 2.46 6.07 10.68
C ILE A 68 1.05 6.06 11.23
N ARG A 69 0.12 6.69 10.50
CA ARG A 69 -1.32 6.67 10.77
C ARG A 69 -2.06 6.46 9.46
N GLY A 70 -3.14 5.66 9.49
CA GLY A 70 -4.00 5.45 8.34
C GLY A 70 -4.50 6.75 7.72
N ALA A 71 -4.55 6.79 6.40
CA ALA A 71 -5.04 7.90 5.59
C ALA A 71 -5.93 7.39 4.46
N ILE A 72 -6.74 8.28 3.89
CA ILE A 72 -7.50 7.97 2.68
C ILE A 72 -6.51 7.68 1.54
N THR A 73 -6.72 6.57 0.83
CA THR A 73 -5.84 6.17 -0.28
C THR A 73 -5.80 7.28 -1.34
N GLY A 74 -4.60 7.75 -1.64
CA GLY A 74 -4.35 8.90 -2.49
C GLY A 74 -4.13 10.23 -1.77
N ASP A 75 -4.50 10.35 -0.49
CA ASP A 75 -4.28 11.56 0.32
C ASP A 75 -3.10 11.44 1.30
N GLY A 76 -2.47 10.26 1.38
CA GLY A 76 -1.30 10.03 2.25
C GLY A 76 0.02 10.51 1.64
N ASP A 77 1.09 10.32 2.41
CA ASP A 77 2.43 10.84 2.08
C ASP A 77 3.23 9.95 1.11
N VAL A 78 2.61 8.95 0.48
CA VAL A 78 3.32 8.01 -0.40
C VAL A 78 2.98 8.20 -1.87
N ASN A 79 4.00 8.06 -2.69
CA ASN A 79 3.90 8.12 -4.14
C ASN A 79 3.17 6.91 -4.74
N LEU A 80 1.83 6.90 -4.63
CA LEU A 80 1.00 5.86 -5.24
C LEU A 80 1.08 5.86 -6.77
N ALA A 81 1.34 7.01 -7.40
CA ALA A 81 1.52 7.07 -8.85
C ALA A 81 2.74 6.25 -9.30
N GLY A 82 3.86 6.35 -8.58
CA GLY A 82 5.03 5.50 -8.82
C GLY A 82 4.72 4.01 -8.67
N ILE A 83 3.98 3.64 -7.63
CA ILE A 83 3.55 2.26 -7.40
C ILE A 83 2.65 1.76 -8.55
N VAL A 84 1.68 2.55 -9.01
CA VAL A 84 0.81 2.19 -10.15
C VAL A 84 1.63 1.94 -11.42
N LYS A 85 2.63 2.78 -11.70
CA LYS A 85 3.54 2.56 -12.84
C LYS A 85 4.29 1.22 -12.75
N ILE A 86 4.78 0.87 -11.57
CA ILE A 86 5.47 -0.40 -11.33
C ILE A 86 4.51 -1.58 -11.56
N ILE A 87 3.29 -1.50 -11.04
CA ILE A 87 2.27 -2.54 -11.19
C ILE A 87 1.90 -2.75 -12.66
N LYS A 88 1.71 -1.65 -13.42
CA LYS A 88 1.44 -1.71 -14.86
C LYS A 88 2.62 -2.28 -15.64
N ALA A 89 3.85 -1.84 -15.34
CA ALA A 89 5.06 -2.35 -16.00
C ALA A 89 5.28 -3.85 -15.75
N ALA A 90 4.77 -4.38 -14.64
CA ALA A 90 4.79 -5.82 -14.34
C ALA A 90 3.67 -6.60 -15.05
N ASN A 91 2.82 -5.96 -15.85
CA ASN A 91 1.62 -6.54 -16.46
C ASN A 91 0.70 -7.24 -15.45
N TYR A 92 0.58 -6.67 -14.25
CA TYR A 92 -0.32 -7.20 -13.25
C TYR A 92 -1.77 -6.90 -13.63
N ASP A 93 -2.59 -7.94 -13.72
CA ASP A 93 -4.00 -7.92 -14.15
C ASP A 93 -4.98 -8.31 -13.04
N GLY A 94 -4.49 -8.46 -11.81
CA GLY A 94 -5.30 -8.80 -10.64
C GLY A 94 -6.01 -7.58 -10.02
N PHE A 95 -6.61 -7.82 -8.86
CA PHE A 95 -7.38 -6.79 -8.15
C PHE A 95 -6.49 -5.81 -7.38
N LEU A 96 -6.83 -4.51 -7.48
CA LEU A 96 -6.36 -3.46 -6.60
C LEU A 96 -7.45 -3.19 -5.56
N SER A 97 -7.33 -3.79 -4.40
CA SER A 97 -8.33 -3.69 -3.33
C SER A 97 -8.01 -2.52 -2.41
N ILE A 98 -8.95 -1.60 -2.23
CA ILE A 98 -8.77 -0.49 -1.29
C ILE A 98 -8.98 -1.01 0.13
N GLU A 99 -8.00 -0.75 1.01
CA GLU A 99 -8.09 -1.00 2.43
C GLU A 99 -7.97 0.33 3.18
N TYR A 100 -9.00 0.67 3.96
CA TYR A 100 -9.05 1.92 4.70
C TYR A 100 -8.88 1.66 6.21
N GLU A 101 -7.88 2.30 6.80
CA GLU A 101 -7.55 2.19 8.23
C GLU A 101 -7.40 3.58 8.89
N GLY A 102 -8.07 4.58 8.34
CA GLY A 102 -8.08 5.95 8.89
C GLY A 102 -9.12 6.17 9.98
N TRP A 103 -9.26 7.41 10.41
CA TRP A 103 -10.18 7.82 11.47
C TRP A 103 -11.40 8.58 10.96
N GLU A 104 -11.39 8.95 9.70
CA GLU A 104 -12.49 9.65 9.05
C GLU A 104 -13.66 8.69 8.83
N ASP A 105 -14.83 9.21 8.48
CA ASP A 105 -15.99 8.36 8.14
C ASP A 105 -15.64 7.34 7.05
N CYS A 106 -15.84 6.08 7.35
CA CYS A 106 -15.38 4.98 6.51
C CYS A 106 -16.01 5.00 5.10
N LYS A 107 -17.30 5.31 5.01
CA LYS A 107 -18.01 5.28 3.72
C LYS A 107 -17.50 6.37 2.78
N SER A 108 -17.50 7.60 3.22
CA SER A 108 -17.01 8.74 2.42
C SER A 108 -15.53 8.62 2.09
N SER A 109 -14.73 8.07 3.01
CA SER A 109 -13.31 7.80 2.81
C SER A 109 -13.07 6.75 1.72
N CYS A 110 -13.81 5.66 1.73
CA CYS A 110 -13.73 4.63 0.69
C CYS A 110 -14.19 5.16 -0.68
N GLU A 111 -15.27 5.95 -0.72
CA GLU A 111 -15.73 6.61 -1.96
C GLU A 111 -14.68 7.55 -2.53
N ARG A 112 -13.99 8.33 -1.68
CA ARG A 112 -12.90 9.21 -2.10
C ARG A 112 -11.68 8.42 -2.54
N ALA A 113 -11.28 7.40 -1.78
CA ALA A 113 -10.19 6.51 -2.13
C ALA A 113 -10.39 5.85 -3.49
N MET A 114 -11.62 5.39 -3.79
CA MET A 114 -11.96 4.81 -5.10
C MET A 114 -11.74 5.81 -6.23
N LYS A 115 -12.22 7.06 -6.08
CA LYS A 115 -11.99 8.11 -7.09
C LYS A 115 -10.50 8.39 -7.29
N ASN A 116 -9.74 8.48 -6.21
CA ASN A 116 -8.30 8.72 -6.26
C ASN A 116 -7.57 7.58 -6.99
N VAL A 117 -7.88 6.32 -6.67
CA VAL A 117 -7.23 5.15 -7.28
C VAL A 117 -7.58 5.04 -8.76
N LEU A 118 -8.85 5.23 -9.14
CA LEU A 118 -9.26 5.24 -10.55
C LEU A 118 -8.49 6.30 -11.34
N ALA A 119 -8.44 7.53 -10.83
CA ALA A 119 -7.68 8.60 -11.47
C ALA A 119 -6.18 8.28 -11.59
N LEU A 120 -5.58 7.66 -10.57
CA LEU A 120 -4.18 7.22 -10.61
C LEU A 120 -3.95 6.15 -11.68
N VAL A 121 -4.87 5.18 -11.80
CA VAL A 121 -4.75 4.10 -12.80
C VAL A 121 -4.96 4.65 -14.21
N GLU A 122 -5.89 5.58 -14.42
CA GLU A 122 -6.16 6.17 -15.75
C GLU A 122 -5.01 7.05 -16.26
N ASN A 123 -4.35 7.80 -15.35
CA ASN A 123 -3.36 8.82 -15.71
C ASN A 123 -1.90 8.34 -15.70
N ASN A 124 -1.64 7.10 -15.34
CA ASN A 124 -0.30 6.50 -15.29
C ASN A 124 -0.25 5.16 -16.03
#